data_a0347b0d74f0086720c8e10baf8926e5
#
_entry.id   a0347b0d74f0086720c8e10baf8926e5
#
_cell.length_a   1.000
_cell.length_b   1.000
_cell.length_c   1.000
_cell.angle_alpha   90.00
_cell.angle_beta   90.00
_cell.angle_gamma   90.00
#
_symmetry.space_group_name_H-M   'P 1'
#
loop_
_entity.id
_entity.type
_entity.pdbx_description
1 polymer ?
#
loop_
_entity_poly.entity_id
_entity_poly.type
_entity_poly.pdbx_seq_one_letter_code
_entity_poly.pdbx_strand_id
1 'polypeptide(L)'
;MNTKTKKIIASTLAFGTLLGIGATSTPTQAHAATQTHQTTQTAYYTYNGNAGYNAKFVLDKQFRTALNKGKVTFNGIKLAPTKSSKTTTKYDQLFREYSKKDKTASIVDISLKNKLSLKDVQAAYGKNLKKVSNGKNNMTGIYYAKPGKNGATIWFDATKGKIDRIVIGFEKTSTVKKVIKK
;
A
#
# COMPACT_ATOMS: atom_id res chain seq x y z
N MET A 1 39.36 -2.67 -39.56
CA MET A 1 39.02 -2.02 -38.32
C MET A 1 37.70 -1.28 -38.50
N ASN A 2 36.58 -1.80 -37.96
CA ASN A 2 35.27 -1.22 -38.11
C ASN A 2 34.77 -0.75 -36.76
N THR A 3 34.81 0.55 -36.50
CA THR A 3 34.29 1.22 -35.32
C THR A 3 32.78 1.44 -35.47
N LYS A 4 31.96 0.70 -34.73
CA LYS A 4 30.50 0.91 -34.67
C LYS A 4 30.20 2.01 -33.65
N THR A 5 29.83 3.18 -34.17
CA THR A 5 29.33 4.32 -33.40
C THR A 5 27.93 4.01 -32.82
N LYS A 6 27.78 3.96 -31.49
CA LYS A 6 26.48 3.87 -30.81
C LYS A 6 25.85 5.26 -30.75
N LYS A 7 24.74 5.45 -31.46
CA LYS A 7 23.89 6.65 -31.34
C LYS A 7 23.13 6.61 -30.02
N ILE A 8 23.37 7.59 -29.17
CA ILE A 8 22.57 7.87 -27.96
C ILE A 8 21.48 8.84 -28.42
N ILE A 9 20.22 8.39 -28.36
CA ILE A 9 19.06 9.26 -28.59
C ILE A 9 18.67 9.81 -27.23
N ALA A 10 18.97 11.07 -26.98
CA ALA A 10 18.45 11.84 -25.85
C ALA A 10 17.08 12.40 -26.23
N SER A 11 16.01 11.85 -25.66
CA SER A 11 14.66 12.40 -25.81
C SER A 11 14.44 13.44 -24.71
N THR A 12 14.47 14.70 -25.11
CA THR A 12 14.12 15.87 -24.28
C THR A 12 12.60 15.90 -24.12
N LEU A 13 12.09 15.71 -22.90
CA LEU A 13 10.68 15.92 -22.58
C LEU A 13 10.48 17.40 -22.22
N ALA A 14 9.70 18.09 -23.05
CA ALA A 14 9.28 19.46 -22.83
C ALA A 14 8.22 19.50 -21.69
N PHE A 15 8.51 20.29 -20.65
CA PHE A 15 7.54 20.63 -19.62
C PHE A 15 6.64 21.76 -20.13
N GLY A 16 5.37 21.46 -20.36
CA GLY A 16 4.34 22.48 -20.57
C GLY A 16 3.94 23.11 -19.25
N THR A 17 4.33 24.38 -19.03
CA THR A 17 3.83 25.21 -17.95
C THR A 17 2.48 25.79 -18.33
N LEU A 18 1.40 25.36 -17.65
CA LEU A 18 0.09 25.99 -17.73
C LEU A 18 -0.03 26.98 -16.57
N LEU A 19 0.13 28.26 -16.88
CA LEU A 19 -0.19 29.37 -15.96
C LEU A 19 -1.69 29.65 -16.06
N GLY A 20 -2.44 29.31 -15.05
CA GLY A 20 -3.84 29.70 -14.85
C GLY A 20 -3.97 30.62 -13.65
N ILE A 21 -4.41 31.86 -13.89
CA ILE A 21 -4.57 32.94 -12.94
C ILE A 21 -5.91 32.80 -12.20
N GLY A 22 -5.88 32.97 -10.87
CA GLY A 22 -6.94 33.63 -10.10
C GLY A 22 -8.07 32.80 -9.56
N ALA A 23 -8.01 32.59 -8.23
CA ALA A 23 -9.11 32.87 -7.29
C ALA A 23 -8.64 32.55 -5.86
N THR A 24 -8.75 33.56 -5.00
CA THR A 24 -8.49 33.45 -3.55
C THR A 24 -9.56 32.61 -2.89
N SER A 25 -9.18 31.46 -2.37
CA SER A 25 -9.95 30.71 -1.39
C SER A 25 -9.01 30.11 -0.35
N THR A 26 -9.36 30.32 0.91
CA THR A 26 -8.66 29.88 2.12
C THR A 26 -8.15 28.43 2.03
N PRO A 27 -6.91 28.14 2.50
CA PRO A 27 -6.36 26.79 2.40
C PRO A 27 -6.96 25.88 3.48
N THR A 28 -7.98 25.14 3.13
CA THR A 28 -8.26 23.89 3.83
C THR A 28 -7.14 22.93 3.42
N GLN A 29 -6.24 22.61 4.35
CA GLN A 29 -5.13 21.67 4.10
C GLN A 29 -5.67 20.25 3.84
N ALA A 30 -6.08 20.01 2.62
CA ALA A 30 -6.19 18.67 2.11
C ALA A 30 -4.75 18.20 1.78
N HIS A 31 -4.14 17.39 2.66
CA HIS A 31 -2.89 16.71 2.35
C HIS A 31 -3.14 15.72 1.20
N ALA A 32 -3.02 16.20 -0.02
CA ALA A 32 -3.07 15.36 -1.21
C ALA A 32 -1.88 14.39 -1.16
N ALA A 33 -2.18 13.10 -1.18
CA ALA A 33 -1.17 12.06 -1.37
C ALA A 33 -0.54 12.25 -2.75
N THR A 34 0.73 12.59 -2.83
CA THR A 34 1.46 12.71 -4.09
C THR A 34 1.68 11.31 -4.65
N GLN A 35 0.89 10.94 -5.65
CA GLN A 35 1.10 9.71 -6.42
C GLN A 35 2.16 10.01 -7.49
N THR A 36 3.34 9.45 -7.33
CA THR A 36 4.36 9.50 -8.39
C THR A 36 4.07 8.38 -9.38
N HIS A 37 3.48 8.73 -10.52
CA HIS A 37 3.31 7.80 -11.65
C HIS A 37 4.64 7.65 -12.38
N GLN A 38 5.32 6.53 -12.20
CA GLN A 38 6.44 6.15 -13.03
C GLN A 38 6.02 5.07 -14.02
N THR A 39 5.85 5.45 -15.26
CA THR A 39 5.71 4.53 -16.39
C THR A 39 7.08 3.98 -16.75
N THR A 40 7.40 2.80 -16.33
CA THR A 40 8.18 1.73 -17.00
C THR A 40 8.73 0.70 -16.00
N GLN A 41 8.35 -0.55 -16.20
CA GLN A 41 8.95 -1.84 -15.84
C GLN A 41 9.23 -2.25 -14.39
N THR A 42 9.19 -1.41 -13.37
CA THR A 42 9.21 -1.89 -11.98
C THR A 42 8.03 -1.32 -11.24
N ALA A 43 7.04 -2.16 -10.94
CA ALA A 43 5.86 -1.76 -10.19
C ALA A 43 6.25 -1.41 -8.75
N TYR A 44 6.80 -0.22 -8.54
CA TYR A 44 6.98 0.38 -7.22
C TYR A 44 5.73 1.16 -6.86
N TYR A 45 5.39 1.17 -5.60
CA TYR A 45 4.37 2.04 -5.05
C TYR A 45 4.88 2.71 -3.78
N THR A 46 4.83 4.03 -3.76
CA THR A 46 5.19 4.83 -2.58
C THR A 46 3.97 5.60 -2.11
N TYR A 47 3.61 5.44 -0.86
CA TYR A 47 2.57 6.21 -0.20
C TYR A 47 3.20 7.20 0.78
N ASN A 48 2.78 8.46 0.75
CA ASN A 48 3.21 9.50 1.69
C ASN A 48 1.99 10.15 2.33
N GLY A 49 2.03 10.34 3.64
CA GLY A 49 0.99 10.99 4.43
C GLY A 49 0.15 10.01 5.28
N ASN A 50 -1.04 10.46 5.69
CA ASN A 50 -1.96 9.74 6.56
C ASN A 50 -2.83 8.76 5.77
N ALA A 51 -2.54 7.47 5.86
CA ALA A 51 -3.22 6.42 5.10
C ALA A 51 -4.63 6.11 5.63
N GLY A 52 -4.88 6.31 6.91
CA GLY A 52 -6.19 6.09 7.52
C GLY A 52 -7.27 7.05 7.05
N TYR A 53 -6.91 8.23 6.58
CA TYR A 53 -7.84 9.19 5.98
C TYR A 53 -8.08 8.96 4.50
N ASN A 54 -7.12 8.36 3.79
CA ASN A 54 -7.21 8.08 2.36
C ASN A 54 -6.75 6.65 2.03
N ALA A 55 -7.58 5.68 2.39
CA ALA A 55 -7.30 4.27 2.18
C ALA A 55 -7.64 3.77 0.76
N LYS A 56 -8.16 4.61 -0.13
CA LYS A 56 -8.54 4.20 -1.49
C LYS A 56 -7.38 3.66 -2.31
N PHE A 57 -6.13 3.98 -1.94
CA PHE A 57 -4.94 3.46 -2.60
C PHE A 57 -4.91 1.92 -2.65
N VAL A 58 -5.50 1.23 -1.68
CA VAL A 58 -5.54 -0.24 -1.69
C VAL A 58 -6.37 -0.82 -2.84
N LEU A 59 -7.27 -0.03 -3.42
CA LEU A 59 -8.08 -0.41 -4.57
C LEU A 59 -7.33 -0.21 -5.89
N ASP A 60 -6.23 0.56 -5.88
CA ASP A 60 -5.45 0.88 -7.05
C ASP A 60 -4.74 -0.37 -7.60
N LYS A 61 -4.84 -0.57 -8.91
CA LYS A 61 -4.17 -1.67 -9.62
C LYS A 61 -2.65 -1.58 -9.48
N GLN A 62 -2.08 -0.37 -9.50
CA GLN A 62 -0.63 -0.16 -9.36
C GLN A 62 -0.16 -0.57 -7.97
N PHE A 63 -0.88 -0.16 -6.91
CA PHE A 63 -0.60 -0.59 -5.54
C PHE A 63 -0.63 -2.12 -5.42
N ARG A 64 -1.70 -2.76 -5.89
CA ARG A 64 -1.84 -4.23 -5.83
C ARG A 64 -0.74 -4.96 -6.59
N THR A 65 -0.32 -4.41 -7.74
CA THR A 65 0.80 -4.96 -8.53
C THR A 65 2.13 -4.82 -7.79
N ALA A 66 2.39 -3.66 -7.18
CA ALA A 66 3.59 -3.43 -6.37
C ALA A 66 3.60 -4.32 -5.11
N LEU A 67 2.44 -4.47 -4.45
CA LEU A 67 2.25 -5.35 -3.31
C LEU A 67 2.59 -6.80 -3.66
N ASN A 68 2.10 -7.29 -4.79
CA ASN A 68 2.40 -8.64 -5.30
C ASN A 68 3.88 -8.89 -5.58
N LYS A 69 4.63 -7.83 -5.85
CA LYS A 69 6.08 -7.89 -6.11
C LYS A 69 6.92 -7.54 -4.86
N GLY A 70 6.30 -7.24 -3.72
CA GLY A 70 7.00 -6.82 -2.51
C GLY A 70 7.70 -5.47 -2.65
N LYS A 71 7.15 -4.56 -3.45
CA LYS A 71 7.76 -3.27 -3.81
C LYS A 71 6.91 -2.08 -3.36
N VAL A 72 6.53 -2.07 -2.09
CA VAL A 72 5.73 -1.01 -1.48
C VAL A 72 6.53 -0.30 -0.38
N THR A 73 6.41 1.03 -0.35
CA THR A 73 7.00 1.90 0.64
C THR A 73 5.92 2.81 1.23
N PHE A 74 5.89 2.96 2.54
CA PHE A 74 5.02 3.90 3.24
C PHE A 74 5.88 4.93 3.99
N ASN A 75 5.71 6.21 3.67
CA ASN A 75 6.40 7.30 4.37
C ASN A 75 7.92 7.10 4.50
N GLY A 76 8.56 6.56 3.45
CA GLY A 76 9.98 6.27 3.41
C GLY A 76 10.41 4.99 4.14
N ILE A 77 9.47 4.17 4.63
CA ILE A 77 9.72 2.85 5.22
C ILE A 77 9.29 1.78 4.22
N LYS A 78 10.25 1.03 3.69
CA LYS A 78 10.01 -0.07 2.76
C LYS A 78 9.40 -1.26 3.49
N LEU A 79 8.36 -1.87 2.93
CA LEU A 79 7.87 -3.15 3.41
C LEU A 79 8.76 -4.29 2.91
N ALA A 80 9.42 -4.98 3.83
CA ALA A 80 10.28 -6.13 3.55
C ALA A 80 10.42 -6.98 4.82
N PRO A 81 10.65 -8.30 4.70
CA PRO A 81 10.90 -9.15 5.85
C PRO A 81 12.10 -8.62 6.65
N THR A 82 11.94 -8.51 7.97
CA THR A 82 13.01 -8.16 8.89
C THR A 82 13.08 -9.14 10.05
N LYS A 83 14.20 -9.14 10.79
CA LYS A 83 14.38 -9.88 12.06
C LYS A 83 14.21 -8.96 13.28
N SER A 84 13.87 -7.70 13.08
CA SER A 84 13.70 -6.74 14.18
C SER A 84 12.46 -7.08 15.00
N SER A 85 12.51 -6.82 16.30
CA SER A 85 11.34 -6.86 17.20
C SER A 85 10.81 -5.46 17.53
N LYS A 86 11.43 -4.40 16.98
CA LYS A 86 11.08 -3.01 17.28
C LYS A 86 9.84 -2.56 16.52
N THR A 87 9.16 -1.58 17.08
CA THR A 87 8.05 -0.90 16.43
C THR A 87 8.37 0.59 16.26
N THR A 88 7.72 1.24 15.31
CA THR A 88 7.73 2.70 15.16
C THR A 88 6.41 3.17 14.59
N THR A 89 6.03 4.40 14.90
CA THR A 89 4.86 5.05 14.30
C THR A 89 5.34 6.18 13.41
N LYS A 90 4.76 6.30 12.22
CA LYS A 90 4.99 7.43 11.33
C LYS A 90 3.66 7.84 10.70
N TYR A 91 3.27 9.10 10.88
CA TYR A 91 1.91 9.57 10.62
C TYR A 91 0.89 8.76 11.42
N ASP A 92 -0.12 8.19 10.77
CA ASP A 92 -1.15 7.32 11.36
C ASP A 92 -0.90 5.82 11.15
N GLN A 93 0.33 5.44 10.80
CA GLN A 93 0.72 4.05 10.55
C GLN A 93 1.64 3.52 11.64
N LEU A 94 1.32 2.34 12.16
CA LEU A 94 2.16 1.58 13.07
C LEU A 94 2.97 0.55 12.26
N PHE A 95 4.29 0.68 12.31
CA PHE A 95 5.21 -0.26 11.68
C PHE A 95 5.73 -1.23 12.73
N ARG A 96 5.57 -2.54 12.49
CA ARG A 96 6.09 -3.60 13.34
C ARG A 96 7.26 -4.30 12.67
N GLU A 97 8.14 -4.87 13.51
CA GLU A 97 9.41 -5.46 13.07
C GLU A 97 10.23 -4.42 12.26
N TYR A 98 10.42 -3.24 12.84
CA TYR A 98 11.07 -2.10 12.18
C TYR A 98 12.59 -2.13 12.36
N SER A 99 13.33 -2.13 11.25
CA SER A 99 14.78 -1.91 11.20
C SER A 99 15.09 -0.45 10.88
N LYS A 100 15.61 0.28 11.89
CA LYS A 100 16.01 1.69 11.71
C LYS A 100 17.16 1.82 10.71
N LYS A 101 18.11 0.88 10.75
CA LYS A 101 19.29 0.87 9.87
C LYS A 101 18.90 0.83 8.41
N ASP A 102 17.96 -0.07 8.06
CA ASP A 102 17.58 -0.34 6.67
C ASP A 102 16.35 0.45 6.25
N LYS A 103 15.70 1.17 7.18
CA LYS A 103 14.40 1.83 7.00
C LYS A 103 13.36 0.86 6.41
N THR A 104 13.29 -0.35 6.98
CA THR A 104 12.37 -1.41 6.56
C THR A 104 11.50 -1.86 7.71
N ALA A 105 10.31 -2.37 7.42
CA ALA A 105 9.43 -3.02 8.38
C ALA A 105 8.76 -4.23 7.73
N SER A 106 8.52 -5.30 8.50
CA SER A 106 7.79 -6.46 7.97
C SER A 106 6.29 -6.19 7.87
N ILE A 107 5.73 -5.34 8.72
CA ILE A 107 4.29 -5.12 8.84
C ILE A 107 4.01 -3.62 8.98
N VAL A 108 2.99 -3.13 8.26
CA VAL A 108 2.33 -1.86 8.52
C VAL A 108 0.87 -2.10 8.90
N ASP A 109 0.41 -1.40 9.93
CA ASP A 109 -0.92 -1.48 10.51
C ASP A 109 -1.56 -0.09 10.44
N ILE A 110 -2.76 0.00 9.85
CA ILE A 110 -3.44 1.25 9.52
C ILE A 110 -4.88 1.17 10.03
N SER A 111 -5.20 2.00 11.02
CA SER A 111 -6.59 2.19 11.47
C SER A 111 -7.28 3.24 10.59
N LEU A 112 -8.44 2.90 10.03
CA LEU A 112 -9.13 3.78 9.09
C LEU A 112 -10.01 4.79 9.82
N LYS A 113 -9.78 6.06 9.55
CA LYS A 113 -10.65 7.18 9.95
C LYS A 113 -11.79 7.35 8.95
N ASN A 114 -11.45 7.35 7.66
CA ASN A 114 -12.44 7.30 6.57
C ASN A 114 -12.60 5.86 6.10
N LYS A 115 -13.73 5.26 6.49
CA LYS A 115 -13.98 3.85 6.26
C LYS A 115 -14.16 3.55 4.78
N LEU A 116 -13.44 2.55 4.30
CA LEU A 116 -13.56 2.02 2.94
C LEU A 116 -14.71 1.01 2.87
N SER A 117 -15.43 0.93 1.75
CA SER A 117 -16.48 -0.06 1.56
C SER A 117 -15.88 -1.46 1.35
N LEU A 118 -16.40 -2.46 2.06
CA LEU A 118 -16.06 -3.86 1.82
C LEU A 118 -16.41 -4.29 0.38
N LYS A 119 -17.52 -3.78 -0.18
CA LYS A 119 -17.94 -4.06 -1.56
C LYS A 119 -16.87 -3.61 -2.56
N ASP A 120 -16.27 -2.42 -2.36
CA ASP A 120 -15.20 -1.92 -3.24
C ASP A 120 -13.93 -2.77 -3.13
N VAL A 121 -13.59 -3.23 -1.93
CA VAL A 121 -12.47 -4.16 -1.72
C VAL A 121 -12.75 -5.49 -2.41
N GLN A 122 -13.96 -6.04 -2.28
CA GLN A 122 -14.36 -7.27 -2.97
C GLN A 122 -14.29 -7.13 -4.50
N ALA A 123 -14.74 -5.99 -5.03
CA ALA A 123 -14.65 -5.70 -6.47
C ALA A 123 -13.18 -5.60 -6.94
N ALA A 124 -12.32 -4.94 -6.16
CA ALA A 124 -10.92 -4.74 -6.51
C ALA A 124 -10.08 -6.02 -6.46
N TYR A 125 -10.30 -6.87 -5.46
CA TYR A 125 -9.51 -8.08 -5.23
C TYR A 125 -10.14 -9.35 -5.83
N GLY A 126 -11.45 -9.35 -6.07
CA GLY A 126 -12.20 -10.44 -6.68
C GLY A 126 -11.99 -11.78 -5.96
N LYS A 127 -11.77 -12.85 -6.71
CA LYS A 127 -11.53 -14.22 -6.21
C LYS A 127 -10.28 -14.37 -5.32
N ASN A 128 -9.37 -13.40 -5.36
CA ASN A 128 -8.15 -13.41 -4.52
C ASN A 128 -8.45 -13.01 -3.08
N LEU A 129 -9.59 -12.36 -2.81
CA LEU A 129 -10.03 -12.03 -1.47
C LEU A 129 -10.72 -13.24 -0.82
N LYS A 130 -10.23 -13.67 0.32
CA LYS A 130 -10.80 -14.77 1.10
C LYS A 130 -11.32 -14.25 2.43
N LYS A 131 -12.54 -14.65 2.81
CA LYS A 131 -13.04 -14.45 4.16
C LYS A 131 -12.47 -15.54 5.06
N VAL A 132 -11.82 -15.18 6.15
CA VAL A 132 -11.13 -16.10 7.07
C VAL A 132 -11.78 -16.22 8.44
N SER A 133 -12.63 -15.27 8.79
CA SER A 133 -13.40 -15.28 10.05
C SER A 133 -14.71 -14.55 9.87
N ASN A 134 -15.75 -15.01 10.56
CA ASN A 134 -17.05 -14.32 10.62
C ASN A 134 -17.04 -13.12 11.56
N GLY A 135 -15.89 -12.86 12.22
CA GLY A 135 -15.78 -11.80 13.20
C GLY A 135 -16.49 -12.14 14.53
N LYS A 136 -16.17 -11.36 15.56
CA LYS A 136 -16.86 -11.33 16.86
C LYS A 136 -17.32 -9.90 17.11
N ASN A 137 -18.30 -9.68 17.96
CA ASN A 137 -18.70 -8.34 18.42
C ASN A 137 -19.00 -7.34 17.29
N ASN A 138 -19.99 -7.61 16.45
CA ASN A 138 -20.40 -6.76 15.33
C ASN A 138 -19.43 -6.67 14.15
N MET A 139 -18.30 -7.38 14.15
CA MET A 139 -17.45 -7.48 12.96
C MET A 139 -18.15 -8.28 11.86
N THR A 140 -18.14 -7.76 10.64
CA THR A 140 -18.63 -8.48 9.45
C THR A 140 -17.69 -9.63 9.09
N GLY A 141 -16.41 -9.48 9.41
CA GLY A 141 -15.39 -10.52 9.23
C GLY A 141 -14.01 -9.97 8.97
N ILE A 142 -13.07 -10.90 8.93
CA ILE A 142 -11.69 -10.66 8.54
C ILE A 142 -11.50 -11.20 7.13
N TYR A 143 -11.00 -10.38 6.25
CA TYR A 143 -10.72 -10.71 4.86
C TYR A 143 -9.23 -10.62 4.59
N TYR A 144 -8.77 -11.45 3.71
CA TYR A 144 -7.36 -11.59 3.41
C TYR A 144 -7.16 -11.77 1.91
N ALA A 145 -6.18 -11.10 1.35
CA ALA A 145 -5.70 -11.35 0.00
C ALA A 145 -4.21 -11.70 0.05
N LYS A 146 -3.89 -12.90 -0.46
CA LYS A 146 -2.52 -13.34 -0.62
C LYS A 146 -2.01 -12.82 -1.96
N PRO A 147 -0.94 -12.06 -1.95
CA PRO A 147 -0.30 -11.62 -3.18
C PRO A 147 0.54 -12.73 -3.82
N GLY A 148 1.19 -12.39 -4.91
CA GLY A 148 2.12 -13.26 -5.62
C GLY A 148 3.28 -13.79 -4.74
N LYS A 149 4.10 -14.67 -5.29
CA LYS A 149 5.14 -15.47 -4.59
C LYS A 149 6.06 -14.65 -3.66
N ASN A 150 6.39 -13.42 -4.05
CA ASN A 150 7.33 -12.54 -3.32
C ASN A 150 6.64 -11.32 -2.68
N GLY A 151 5.32 -11.30 -2.62
CA GLY A 151 4.56 -10.15 -2.14
C GLY A 151 4.19 -10.23 -0.66
N ALA A 152 3.77 -9.08 -0.13
CA ALA A 152 3.17 -8.99 1.17
C ALA A 152 1.70 -9.42 1.15
N THR A 153 1.21 -9.96 2.25
CA THR A 153 -0.21 -10.24 2.48
C THR A 153 -0.92 -8.96 2.89
N ILE A 154 -2.17 -8.78 2.48
CA ILE A 154 -3.02 -7.70 2.98
C ILE A 154 -4.26 -8.27 3.66
N TRP A 155 -4.57 -7.73 4.84
CA TRP A 155 -5.71 -8.08 5.67
C TRP A 155 -6.64 -6.89 5.82
N PHE A 156 -7.93 -7.15 5.87
CA PHE A 156 -8.98 -6.17 6.05
C PHE A 156 -9.89 -6.61 7.19
N ASP A 157 -9.96 -5.83 8.25
CA ASP A 157 -10.96 -6.00 9.30
C ASP A 157 -12.19 -5.19 8.92
N ALA A 158 -13.36 -5.85 8.87
CA ALA A 158 -14.60 -5.23 8.43
C ALA A 158 -15.68 -5.28 9.51
N THR A 159 -16.36 -4.13 9.72
CA THR A 159 -17.52 -3.98 10.60
C THR A 159 -18.68 -3.38 9.80
N LYS A 160 -19.86 -4.01 9.84
CA LYS A 160 -21.07 -3.54 9.14
C LYS A 160 -20.82 -3.16 7.66
N GLY A 161 -20.02 -4.00 6.95
CA GLY A 161 -19.72 -3.79 5.53
C GLY A 161 -18.73 -2.66 5.23
N LYS A 162 -18.05 -2.12 6.23
CA LYS A 162 -17.00 -1.11 6.11
C LYS A 162 -15.68 -1.64 6.66
N ILE A 163 -14.58 -1.29 6.03
CA ILE A 163 -13.24 -1.62 6.51
C ILE A 163 -12.84 -0.62 7.58
N ASP A 164 -12.44 -1.13 8.74
CA ASP A 164 -12.00 -0.34 9.89
C ASP A 164 -10.48 -0.30 10.02
N ARG A 165 -9.81 -1.37 9.56
CA ARG A 165 -8.37 -1.55 9.70
C ARG A 165 -7.81 -2.32 8.51
N ILE A 166 -6.58 -1.97 8.14
CA ILE A 166 -5.80 -2.66 7.12
C ILE A 166 -4.45 -3.05 7.73
N VAL A 167 -4.04 -4.30 7.56
CA VAL A 167 -2.71 -4.79 7.93
C VAL A 167 -2.04 -5.33 6.68
N ILE A 168 -0.83 -4.84 6.38
CA ILE A 168 -0.07 -5.28 5.22
C ILE A 168 1.29 -5.76 5.70
N GLY A 169 1.69 -6.97 5.33
CA GLY A 169 2.97 -7.45 5.80
C GLY A 169 3.40 -8.80 5.27
N PHE A 170 4.66 -9.09 5.57
CA PHE A 170 5.32 -10.37 5.27
C PHE A 170 5.17 -11.30 6.48
N GLU A 171 3.96 -11.81 6.69
CA GLU A 171 3.70 -12.72 7.80
C GLU A 171 4.32 -14.10 7.54
N LYS A 172 4.78 -14.73 8.63
CA LYS A 172 5.26 -16.10 8.57
C LYS A 172 4.12 -17.01 8.07
N THR A 173 4.41 -17.87 7.11
CA THR A 173 3.44 -18.81 6.53
C THR A 173 2.72 -19.64 7.60
N SER A 174 3.36 -19.89 8.75
CA SER A 174 2.75 -20.59 9.90
C SER A 174 1.62 -19.79 10.56
N THR A 175 1.76 -18.46 10.67
CA THR A 175 0.73 -17.57 11.24
C THR A 175 -0.47 -17.49 10.32
N VAL A 176 -0.24 -17.31 9.03
CA VAL A 176 -1.29 -17.29 7.99
C VAL A 176 -2.05 -18.62 7.97
N LYS A 177 -1.36 -19.77 7.99
CA LYS A 177 -1.99 -21.09 8.01
C LYS A 177 -2.87 -21.33 9.25
N LYS A 178 -2.47 -20.84 10.41
CA LYS A 178 -3.26 -20.97 11.66
C LYS A 178 -4.56 -20.17 11.63
N VAL A 179 -4.56 -19.01 10.96
CA VAL A 179 -5.75 -18.15 10.85
C VAL A 179 -6.73 -18.67 9.79
N ILE A 180 -6.23 -19.23 8.69
CA ILE A 180 -7.06 -19.75 7.58
C ILE A 180 -7.68 -21.11 7.89
N LYS A 181 -7.09 -21.89 8.82
CA LYS A 181 -7.58 -23.24 9.19
C LYS A 181 -8.63 -23.26 10.31
N LYS A 182 -8.99 -22.11 10.88
CA LYS A 182 -10.07 -21.94 11.85
C LYS A 182 -11.32 -21.39 11.18
#